data_50b9a68372595c32feb94e097e4d8a13
#
_entry.id   50b9a68372595c32feb94e097e4d8a13
#
_cell.length_a   1.000
_cell.length_b   1.000
_cell.length_c   1.000
_cell.angle_alpha   90.00
_cell.angle_beta   90.00
_cell.angle_gamma   90.00
#
_symmetry.space_group_name_H-M   'P 1'
#
loop_
_entity.id
_entity.type
_entity.pdbx_description
1 polymer ?
#
loop_
_entity_poly.entity_id
_entity_poly.type
_entity_poly.pdbx_seq_one_letter_code
_entity_poly.pdbx_strand_id
1 'polypeptide(L)'
;EGVPAYFLAWTTTPWTLPSNTALCVGPNIDYVRVLGSNPYTGEAALYVVAQALVGAHFNEKKMEFKVLEGTLKGSELTGISYEQLIPWFNPGEGAFKVIPGDYVTTEDGTGIVHIAPTFGADDAKVARAAGVPGLQVVDRNGDLQAQVDLRGRFFCVEDLDPEYAAANM
;
A
#
# COMPACT_ATOMS: atom_id res chain seq x y z
N GLU A 1 6.94 -22.76 1.52
CA GLU A 1 5.46 -22.75 1.76
C GLU A 1 5.20 -22.34 3.20
N GLY A 2 4.30 -21.39 3.43
CA GLY A 2 3.86 -20.95 4.75
C GLY A 2 4.57 -19.73 5.35
N VAL A 3 5.49 -19.10 4.63
CA VAL A 3 6.10 -17.83 5.08
C VAL A 3 5.27 -16.67 4.52
N PRO A 4 4.78 -15.74 5.38
CA PRO A 4 4.03 -14.58 4.91
C PRO A 4 4.91 -13.68 4.03
N ALA A 5 4.32 -13.15 2.96
CA ALA A 5 4.99 -12.25 2.03
C ALA A 5 4.42 -10.84 2.14
N TYR A 6 5.30 -9.84 2.15
CA TYR A 6 4.96 -8.43 2.29
C TYR A 6 5.60 -7.61 1.17
N PHE A 7 4.83 -6.72 0.58
CA PHE A 7 5.37 -5.63 -0.20
C PHE A 7 5.85 -4.52 0.74
N LEU A 8 7.13 -4.13 0.64
CA LEU A 8 7.65 -3.00 1.40
C LEU A 8 7.29 -1.71 0.68
N ALA A 9 6.42 -0.92 1.26
CA ALA A 9 6.10 0.42 0.79
C ALA A 9 6.69 1.47 1.72
N TRP A 10 7.08 2.60 1.15
CA TRP A 10 7.55 3.77 1.88
C TRP A 10 6.52 4.90 1.80
N THR A 11 6.32 5.61 2.89
CA THR A 11 5.48 6.80 2.93
C THR A 11 6.06 7.86 3.86
N THR A 12 5.92 9.13 3.47
CA THR A 12 6.17 10.30 4.32
C THR A 12 4.89 10.86 4.93
N THR A 13 3.74 10.30 4.56
CA THR A 13 2.41 10.72 4.99
C THR A 13 1.62 9.54 5.61
N PRO A 14 2.05 9.00 6.76
CA PRO A 14 1.49 7.78 7.31
C PRO A 14 -0.01 7.86 7.67
N TRP A 15 -0.53 9.06 7.86
CA TRP A 15 -1.97 9.27 8.11
C TRP A 15 -2.87 8.92 6.92
N THR A 16 -2.31 8.77 5.71
CA THR A 16 -3.07 8.34 4.53
C THR A 16 -3.14 6.82 4.38
N LEU A 17 -2.39 6.05 5.17
CA LEU A 17 -2.38 4.59 5.12
C LEU A 17 -3.76 3.93 5.30
N PRO A 18 -4.66 4.43 6.17
CA PRO A 18 -6.02 3.88 6.25
C PRO A 18 -6.81 3.97 4.96
N SER A 19 -6.45 4.91 4.07
CA SER A 19 -7.05 5.10 2.75
C SER A 19 -6.27 4.46 1.60
N ASN A 20 -5.30 3.59 1.91
CA ASN A 20 -4.59 2.80 0.91
C ASN A 20 -5.56 1.90 0.14
N THR A 21 -5.51 1.96 -1.19
CA THR A 21 -6.29 1.08 -2.07
C THR A 21 -5.45 0.43 -3.17
N ALA A 22 -4.20 0.84 -3.35
CA ALA A 22 -3.27 0.20 -4.27
C ALA A 22 -1.81 0.39 -3.84
N LEU A 23 -0.94 -0.43 -4.42
CA LEU A 23 0.51 -0.26 -4.40
C LEU A 23 0.99 -0.05 -5.84
N CYS A 24 1.85 0.94 -6.05
CA CYS A 24 2.36 1.27 -7.37
C CYS A 24 3.82 0.85 -7.52
N VAL A 25 4.13 0.17 -8.61
CA VAL A 25 5.48 -0.29 -8.96
C VAL A 25 5.92 0.31 -10.28
N GLY A 26 7.23 0.48 -10.48
CA GLY A 26 7.80 0.84 -11.78
C GLY A 26 7.84 -0.40 -12.68
N PRO A 27 7.16 -0.42 -13.84
CA PRO A 27 7.05 -1.62 -14.67
C PRO A 27 8.40 -2.16 -15.15
N ASN A 28 9.40 -1.31 -15.30
CA ASN A 28 10.75 -1.67 -15.76
C ASN A 28 11.78 -1.81 -14.62
N ILE A 29 11.39 -1.58 -13.37
CA ILE A 29 12.26 -1.73 -12.20
C ILE A 29 12.38 -3.20 -11.86
N ASP A 30 13.58 -3.63 -11.47
CA ASP A 30 13.87 -4.96 -10.96
C ASP A 30 13.56 -5.05 -9.47
N TYR A 31 12.74 -6.01 -9.09
CA TYR A 31 12.38 -6.31 -7.70
C TYR A 31 12.94 -7.67 -7.30
N VAL A 32 13.30 -7.79 -6.03
CA VAL A 32 13.79 -9.04 -5.44
C VAL A 32 12.94 -9.42 -4.22
N ARG A 33 13.03 -10.69 -3.87
CA ARG A 33 12.44 -11.25 -2.67
C ARG A 33 13.54 -11.41 -1.62
N VAL A 34 13.32 -10.85 -0.45
CA VAL A 34 14.27 -10.93 0.67
C VAL A 34 13.62 -11.75 1.78
N LEU A 35 14.22 -12.88 2.11
CA LEU A 35 13.84 -13.67 3.27
C LEU A 35 14.52 -13.10 4.50
N GLY A 36 13.74 -12.69 5.47
CA GLY A 36 14.20 -12.13 6.73
C GLY A 36 13.25 -12.49 7.86
N SER A 37 13.20 -11.66 8.87
CA SER A 37 12.29 -11.82 10.00
C SER A 37 11.40 -10.58 10.16
N ASN A 38 10.21 -10.79 10.71
CA ASN A 38 9.36 -9.69 11.14
C ASN A 38 10.02 -9.04 12.39
N PRO A 39 10.31 -7.73 12.37
CA PRO A 39 11.03 -7.07 13.46
C PRO A 39 10.27 -7.03 14.79
N TYR A 40 8.95 -7.27 14.77
CA TYR A 40 8.09 -7.24 15.94
C TYR A 40 7.83 -8.63 16.52
N THR A 41 7.66 -9.64 15.66
CA THR A 41 7.33 -11.02 16.09
C THR A 41 8.52 -11.96 16.07
N GLY A 42 9.58 -11.62 15.32
CA GLY A 42 10.73 -12.49 15.09
C GLY A 42 10.48 -13.65 14.12
N GLU A 43 9.25 -13.79 13.60
CA GLU A 43 8.90 -14.84 12.66
C GLU A 43 9.48 -14.60 11.27
N ALA A 44 9.75 -15.68 10.54
CA ALA A 44 10.23 -15.59 9.17
C ALA A 44 9.23 -14.86 8.29
N ALA A 45 9.72 -13.96 7.45
CA ALA A 45 8.92 -13.16 6.52
C ALA A 45 9.67 -12.97 5.20
N LEU A 46 8.91 -12.92 4.12
CA LEU A 46 9.40 -12.63 2.77
C LEU A 46 9.04 -11.19 2.41
N TYR A 47 10.03 -10.41 1.99
CA TYR A 47 9.83 -9.01 1.61
C TYR A 47 10.10 -8.80 0.12
N VAL A 48 9.22 -8.07 -0.55
CA VAL A 48 9.42 -7.62 -1.93
C VAL A 48 9.84 -6.16 -1.91
N VAL A 49 10.96 -5.86 -2.54
CA VAL A 49 11.58 -4.52 -2.58
C VAL A 49 12.35 -4.37 -3.87
N ALA A 50 12.56 -3.13 -4.35
CA ALA A 50 13.43 -2.87 -5.50
C ALA A 50 14.85 -3.36 -5.20
N GLN A 51 15.46 -4.07 -6.15
CA GLN A 51 16.80 -4.64 -6.00
C GLN A 51 17.85 -3.58 -5.64
N ALA A 52 17.78 -2.41 -6.26
CA ALA A 52 18.70 -1.31 -6.02
C ALA A 52 18.62 -0.74 -4.59
N LEU A 53 17.53 -0.99 -3.87
CA LEU A 53 17.25 -0.43 -2.55
C LEU A 53 17.37 -1.45 -1.40
N VAL A 54 17.76 -2.69 -1.68
CA VAL A 54 17.98 -3.71 -0.65
C VAL A 54 18.96 -3.23 0.41
N GLY A 55 20.11 -2.69 0.01
CA GLY A 55 21.14 -2.22 0.94
C GLY A 55 20.73 -1.03 1.81
N ALA A 56 19.68 -0.29 1.43
CA ALA A 56 19.16 0.81 2.22
C ALA A 56 18.29 0.33 3.39
N HIS A 57 17.63 -0.83 3.24
CA HIS A 57 16.65 -1.33 4.22
C HIS A 57 17.12 -2.56 4.97
N PHE A 58 18.03 -3.36 4.40
CA PHE A 58 18.53 -4.60 4.99
C PHE A 58 20.04 -4.46 5.30
N ASN A 59 20.39 -4.70 6.54
CA ASN A 59 21.77 -4.57 7.02
C ASN A 59 22.18 -5.82 7.81
N GLU A 60 23.16 -6.56 7.33
CA GLU A 60 23.67 -7.79 7.92
C GLU A 60 24.15 -7.64 9.37
N LYS A 61 24.53 -6.42 9.77
CA LYS A 61 24.93 -6.14 11.16
C LYS A 61 23.74 -6.03 12.12
N LYS A 62 22.54 -5.82 11.58
CA LYS A 62 21.33 -5.58 12.39
C LYS A 62 20.34 -6.73 12.33
N MET A 63 20.35 -7.51 11.26
CA MET A 63 19.40 -8.59 11.02
C MET A 63 19.97 -9.63 10.05
N GLU A 64 19.63 -10.88 10.26
CA GLU A 64 19.87 -11.91 9.27
C GLU A 64 18.85 -11.82 8.14
N PHE A 65 19.32 -11.81 6.90
CA PHE A 65 18.46 -11.84 5.73
C PHE A 65 19.17 -12.55 4.57
N LYS A 66 18.37 -13.03 3.62
CA LYS A 66 18.84 -13.65 2.39
C LYS A 66 18.05 -13.11 1.20
N VAL A 67 18.74 -12.55 0.23
CA VAL A 67 18.13 -12.21 -1.05
C VAL A 67 17.96 -13.51 -1.83
N LEU A 68 16.73 -13.85 -2.21
CA LEU A 68 16.43 -15.04 -2.98
C LEU A 68 16.86 -14.86 -4.45
N GLU A 69 17.20 -15.96 -5.11
CA GLU A 69 17.57 -15.93 -6.51
C GLU A 69 16.39 -15.50 -7.40
N GLY A 70 16.75 -14.82 -8.49
CA GLY A 70 15.80 -14.31 -9.48
C GLY A 70 15.30 -12.90 -9.16
N THR A 71 15.16 -12.13 -10.22
CA THR A 71 14.52 -10.80 -10.19
C THR A 71 13.17 -10.87 -10.88
N LEU A 72 12.26 -10.00 -10.46
CA LEU A 72 10.94 -9.82 -11.07
C LEU A 72 10.86 -8.40 -11.59
N LYS A 73 10.44 -8.21 -12.82
CA LYS A 73 10.08 -6.87 -13.31
C LYS A 73 8.81 -6.40 -12.61
N GLY A 74 8.69 -5.08 -12.41
CA GLY A 74 7.46 -4.52 -11.85
C GLY A 74 6.21 -4.90 -12.66
N SER A 75 6.35 -5.04 -13.99
CA SER A 75 5.27 -5.52 -14.86
C SER A 75 4.78 -6.93 -14.50
N GLU A 76 5.62 -7.79 -13.95
CA GLU A 76 5.25 -9.13 -13.49
C GLU A 76 4.55 -9.13 -12.14
N LEU A 77 4.72 -8.06 -11.34
CA LEU A 77 4.05 -7.87 -10.07
C LEU A 77 2.66 -7.23 -10.24
N THR A 78 2.39 -6.58 -11.36
CA THR A 78 1.12 -5.91 -11.65
C THR A 78 -0.04 -6.91 -11.63
N GLY A 79 -1.12 -6.54 -10.93
CA GLY A 79 -2.32 -7.37 -10.80
C GLY A 79 -2.30 -8.31 -9.59
N ILE A 80 -1.18 -8.45 -8.89
CA ILE A 80 -1.14 -9.21 -7.63
C ILE A 80 -1.98 -8.49 -6.59
N SER A 81 -2.86 -9.23 -5.92
CA SER A 81 -3.66 -8.72 -4.82
C SER A 81 -2.92 -8.83 -3.49
N TYR A 82 -3.21 -7.94 -2.58
CA TYR A 82 -2.71 -7.97 -1.21
C TYR A 82 -3.84 -7.72 -0.20
N GLU A 83 -3.61 -8.10 1.06
CA GLU A 83 -4.56 -7.84 2.14
C GLU A 83 -4.61 -6.37 2.51
N GLN A 84 -5.80 -5.86 2.78
CA GLN A 84 -5.98 -4.47 3.24
C GLN A 84 -5.19 -4.23 4.53
N LEU A 85 -4.37 -3.17 4.52
CA LEU A 85 -3.49 -2.85 5.64
C LEU A 85 -4.27 -2.49 6.91
N ILE A 86 -5.31 -1.68 6.78
CA ILE A 86 -6.15 -1.21 7.88
C ILE A 86 -7.61 -1.38 7.45
N PRO A 87 -8.27 -2.50 7.83
CA PRO A 87 -9.58 -2.88 7.29
C PRO A 87 -10.75 -2.19 8.03
N TRP A 88 -10.71 -0.86 8.13
CA TRP A 88 -11.80 -0.11 8.77
C TRP A 88 -13.00 0.05 7.86
N PHE A 89 -12.78 0.24 6.55
CA PHE A 89 -13.82 0.47 5.56
C PHE A 89 -13.54 -0.33 4.29
N ASN A 90 -14.60 -0.71 3.59
CA ASN A 90 -14.51 -1.40 2.32
C ASN A 90 -14.63 -0.37 1.16
N PRO A 91 -13.59 -0.19 0.33
CA PRO A 91 -13.63 0.73 -0.82
C PRO A 91 -14.39 0.16 -2.04
N GLY A 92 -14.79 -1.11 -2.00
CA GLY A 92 -15.42 -1.80 -3.11
C GLY A 92 -14.47 -2.65 -3.95
N GLU A 93 -14.99 -3.17 -5.04
CA GLU A 93 -14.24 -4.05 -5.95
C GLU A 93 -13.10 -3.33 -6.67
N GLY A 94 -12.04 -4.07 -6.96
CA GLY A 94 -10.88 -3.58 -7.71
C GLY A 94 -9.79 -2.93 -6.86
N ALA A 95 -9.97 -2.80 -5.55
CA ALA A 95 -8.95 -2.33 -4.61
C ALA A 95 -7.94 -3.40 -4.24
N PHE A 96 -6.87 -2.98 -3.55
CA PHE A 96 -5.83 -3.81 -2.94
C PHE A 96 -5.07 -4.68 -3.93
N LYS A 97 -4.63 -4.07 -5.01
CA LYS A 97 -3.77 -4.68 -6.02
C LYS A 97 -2.57 -3.81 -6.37
N VAL A 98 -1.54 -4.47 -6.88
CA VAL A 98 -0.34 -3.82 -7.42
C VAL A 98 -0.67 -3.26 -8.81
N ILE A 99 -0.33 -2.00 -9.04
CA ILE A 99 -0.56 -1.27 -10.30
C ILE A 99 0.74 -0.69 -10.85
N PRO A 100 0.88 -0.48 -12.16
CA PRO A 100 2.06 0.15 -12.74
C PRO A 100 1.98 1.67 -12.66
N GLY A 101 3.14 2.32 -12.53
CA GLY A 101 3.26 3.77 -12.63
C GLY A 101 4.66 4.20 -13.06
N ASP A 102 4.72 5.09 -14.04
CA ASP A 102 5.99 5.53 -14.66
C ASP A 102 6.81 6.48 -13.76
N TYR A 103 6.19 7.03 -12.70
CA TYR A 103 6.85 7.97 -11.79
C TYR A 103 7.60 7.29 -10.64
N VAL A 104 7.49 5.98 -10.49
CA VAL A 104 8.20 5.23 -9.45
C VAL A 104 9.69 5.20 -9.76
N THR A 105 10.51 5.57 -8.79
CA THR A 105 11.97 5.60 -8.91
C THR A 105 12.65 4.67 -7.91
N THR A 106 13.96 4.49 -8.06
CA THR A 106 14.84 3.78 -7.14
C THR A 106 15.85 4.70 -6.46
N GLU A 107 15.60 6.00 -6.46
CA GLU A 107 16.48 6.99 -5.82
C GLU A 107 16.34 6.98 -4.30
N ASP A 108 15.13 6.75 -3.82
CA ASP A 108 14.80 6.63 -2.40
C ASP A 108 13.62 5.66 -2.18
N GLY A 109 13.23 5.47 -0.92
CA GLY A 109 12.12 4.60 -0.57
C GLY A 109 12.42 3.12 -0.81
N THR A 110 11.46 2.39 -1.37
CA THR A 110 11.52 0.92 -1.58
C THR A 110 11.26 0.51 -3.05
N GLY A 111 10.96 1.45 -3.92
CA GLY A 111 10.49 1.18 -5.28
C GLY A 111 9.03 0.74 -5.36
N ILE A 112 8.31 0.76 -4.25
CA ILE A 112 6.87 0.46 -4.15
C ILE A 112 6.20 1.63 -3.45
N VAL A 113 5.26 2.28 -4.13
CA VAL A 113 4.59 3.48 -3.65
C VAL A 113 3.19 3.14 -3.16
N HIS A 114 2.87 3.55 -1.95
CA HIS A 114 1.54 3.54 -1.40
C HIS A 114 0.62 4.52 -2.13
N ILE A 115 -0.58 4.07 -2.52
CA ILE A 115 -1.57 4.85 -3.26
C ILE A 115 -2.82 5.05 -2.42
N ALA A 116 -3.15 6.32 -2.19
CA ALA A 116 -4.39 6.76 -1.54
C ALA A 116 -5.10 7.81 -2.43
N PRO A 117 -5.99 7.38 -3.34
CA PRO A 117 -6.57 8.24 -4.38
C PRO A 117 -7.37 9.43 -3.84
N THR A 118 -7.88 9.35 -2.63
CA THR A 118 -8.66 10.43 -2.00
C THR A 118 -7.79 11.55 -1.44
N PHE A 119 -6.46 11.37 -1.38
CA PHE A 119 -5.53 12.35 -0.81
C PHE A 119 -4.55 12.95 -1.82
N GLY A 120 -4.39 12.37 -3.00
CA GLY A 120 -3.44 12.84 -4.00
C GLY A 120 -4.01 12.86 -5.41
N ALA A 121 -3.79 13.96 -6.15
CA ALA A 121 -4.25 14.07 -7.54
C ALA A 121 -3.53 13.07 -8.46
N ASP A 122 -2.25 12.85 -8.24
CA ASP A 122 -1.47 11.87 -9.01
C ASP A 122 -1.88 10.44 -8.66
N ASP A 123 -2.12 10.15 -7.37
CA ASP A 123 -2.66 8.88 -6.90
C ASP A 123 -4.02 8.59 -7.52
N ALA A 124 -4.92 9.60 -7.54
CA ALA A 124 -6.24 9.48 -8.15
C ALA A 124 -6.16 9.20 -9.66
N LYS A 125 -5.21 9.82 -10.36
CA LYS A 125 -4.99 9.62 -11.79
C LYS A 125 -4.54 8.19 -12.09
N VAL A 126 -3.53 7.72 -11.38
CA VAL A 126 -2.95 6.38 -11.54
C VAL A 126 -3.97 5.30 -11.16
N ALA A 127 -4.67 5.47 -10.04
CA ALA A 127 -5.71 4.54 -9.60
C ALA A 127 -6.87 4.44 -10.61
N ARG A 128 -7.33 5.58 -11.14
CA ARG A 128 -8.39 5.61 -12.16
C ARG A 128 -7.97 4.89 -13.43
N ALA A 129 -6.74 5.08 -13.91
CA ALA A 129 -6.22 4.40 -15.08
C ALA A 129 -6.17 2.87 -14.90
N ALA A 130 -5.97 2.40 -13.66
CA ALA A 130 -5.92 0.98 -13.31
C ALA A 130 -7.27 0.41 -12.84
N GLY A 131 -8.34 1.21 -12.80
CA GLY A 131 -9.66 0.80 -12.32
C GLY A 131 -9.72 0.54 -10.80
N VAL A 132 -8.86 1.21 -10.03
CA VAL A 132 -8.83 1.11 -8.57
C VAL A 132 -9.67 2.22 -7.95
N PRO A 133 -10.64 1.89 -7.07
CA PRO A 133 -11.44 2.89 -6.37
C PRO A 133 -10.62 3.62 -5.30
N GLY A 134 -11.01 4.86 -4.99
CA GLY A 134 -10.60 5.56 -3.79
C GLY A 134 -11.46 5.16 -2.61
N LEU A 135 -10.91 5.20 -1.42
CA LEU A 135 -11.68 4.97 -0.20
C LEU A 135 -12.27 6.28 0.29
N GLN A 136 -13.60 6.33 0.36
CA GLN A 136 -14.37 7.45 0.86
C GLN A 136 -15.36 6.98 1.91
N VAL A 137 -15.71 7.85 2.81
CA VAL A 137 -16.77 7.64 3.81
C VAL A 137 -17.96 8.53 3.52
N VAL A 138 -19.14 8.17 4.04
CA VAL A 138 -20.35 9.00 3.96
C VAL A 138 -20.56 9.65 5.32
N ASP A 139 -20.58 10.98 5.35
CA ASP A 139 -20.83 11.73 6.57
C ASP A 139 -22.34 11.77 6.93
N ARG A 140 -22.68 12.34 8.08
CA ARG A 140 -24.09 12.43 8.54
C ARG A 140 -25.03 13.23 7.64
N ASN A 141 -24.49 14.04 6.74
CA ASN A 141 -25.28 14.80 5.77
C ASN A 141 -25.53 14.01 4.48
N GLY A 142 -24.92 12.81 4.34
CA GLY A 142 -24.96 12.00 3.14
C GLY A 142 -23.89 12.38 2.12
N ASP A 143 -22.91 13.20 2.48
CA ASP A 143 -21.85 13.64 1.59
C ASP A 143 -20.67 12.67 1.61
N LEU A 144 -20.09 12.41 0.43
CA LEU A 144 -18.86 11.64 0.30
C LEU A 144 -17.66 12.47 0.76
N GLN A 145 -16.89 11.92 1.70
CA GLN A 145 -15.72 12.55 2.31
C GLN A 145 -14.49 11.64 2.20
N ALA A 146 -13.29 12.22 2.21
CA ALA A 146 -12.08 11.47 2.60
C ALA A 146 -12.23 11.03 4.07
N GLN A 147 -11.44 10.04 4.51
CA GLN A 147 -11.47 9.58 5.91
C GLN A 147 -11.02 10.63 6.93
N VAL A 148 -10.41 11.71 6.47
CA VAL A 148 -9.90 12.81 7.29
C VAL A 148 -10.57 14.10 6.86
N ASP A 149 -11.06 14.87 7.83
CA ASP A 149 -11.67 16.17 7.60
C ASP A 149 -10.61 17.25 7.26
N LEU A 150 -11.08 18.45 6.91
CA LEU A 150 -10.20 19.59 6.55
C LEU A 150 -9.30 20.07 7.70
N ARG A 151 -9.53 19.59 8.93
CA ARG A 151 -8.71 19.89 10.12
C ARG A 151 -7.68 18.79 10.41
N GLY A 152 -7.65 17.72 9.60
CA GLY A 152 -6.76 16.57 9.78
C GLY A 152 -7.25 15.56 10.82
N ARG A 153 -8.53 15.60 11.22
CA ARG A 153 -9.15 14.66 12.16
C ARG A 153 -9.80 13.51 11.37
N PHE A 154 -9.55 12.29 11.78
CA PHE A 154 -10.28 11.14 11.25
C PHE A 154 -11.76 11.21 11.65
N PHE A 155 -12.64 10.85 10.72
CA PHE A 155 -14.05 10.66 11.01
C PHE A 155 -14.21 9.50 12.00
N CYS A 156 -14.92 9.74 13.08
CA CYS A 156 -15.35 8.70 14.02
C CYS A 156 -16.69 8.11 13.57
N VAL A 157 -17.07 6.95 14.12
CA VAL A 157 -18.38 6.31 13.80
C VAL A 157 -19.55 7.28 13.97
N GLU A 158 -19.48 8.11 15.00
CA GLU A 158 -20.51 9.11 15.31
C GLU A 158 -20.61 10.24 14.28
N ASP A 159 -19.59 10.43 13.46
CA ASP A 159 -19.55 11.45 12.42
C ASP A 159 -20.13 10.95 11.09
N LEU A 160 -20.34 9.63 10.96
CA LEU A 160 -20.77 8.96 9.73
C LEU A 160 -22.30 8.82 9.66
N ASP A 161 -22.77 8.65 8.43
CA ASP A 161 -24.15 8.20 8.18
C ASP A 161 -24.37 6.83 8.84
N PRO A 162 -25.44 6.65 9.63
CA PRO A 162 -25.65 5.41 10.38
C PRO A 162 -25.83 4.17 9.51
N GLU A 163 -26.48 4.30 8.34
CA GLU A 163 -26.69 3.17 7.42
C GLU A 163 -25.38 2.78 6.74
N TYR A 164 -24.59 3.78 6.35
CA TYR A 164 -23.25 3.58 5.82
C TYR A 164 -22.33 2.88 6.83
N ALA A 165 -22.30 3.36 8.07
CA ALA A 165 -21.49 2.78 9.14
C ALA A 165 -21.87 1.32 9.41
N ALA A 166 -23.16 1.02 9.49
CA ALA A 166 -23.65 -0.35 9.71
C ALA A 166 -23.30 -1.32 8.56
N ALA A 167 -23.23 -0.82 7.32
CA ALA A 167 -22.95 -1.63 6.15
C ALA A 167 -21.44 -1.85 5.89
N ASN A 168 -20.57 -0.95 6.38
CA ASN A 168 -19.16 -0.89 5.96
C ASN A 168 -18.14 -1.05 7.11
N MET A 169 -18.61 -1.12 8.32
CA MET A 169 -17.78 -1.36 9.53
C MET A 169 -18.17 -2.70 10.21
#